data_25ea3a10d8780b700e4035559e61b95e
#
_entry.id   25ea3a10d8780b700e4035559e61b95e
#
_cell.length_a   1.000
_cell.length_b   1.000
_cell.length_c   1.000
_cell.angle_alpha   90.00
_cell.angle_beta   90.00
_cell.angle_gamma   90.00
#
_symmetry.space_group_name_H-M   'P 1'
#
loop_
_entity.id
_entity.type
_entity.pdbx_description
1 polymer ?
#
loop_
_entity_poly.entity_id
_entity_poly.type
_entity_poly.pdbx_seq_one_letter_code
_entity_poly.pdbx_strand_id
1 'polypeptide(L)'
;MSLLVVGLSHRTAPVSLLERAVVGPDQLAGVLHELLRTDHISEVMVLSSCNRVEVYAEVDRFHGGLQDISTVLANRVGLDVPSLGEHLYVHYEDAAVLHLFSVAAGLDSMVVGESQILGQLRTAYTAAAELDAVSRELHEVCQHALRAGKRVHAETGIDRAGASVVSVGLHEAARVLGPLAGRRALVVGAGSMGALSASTLVRAGIAELVVANRSPERARRLVASLTTPDGPIVRAVTLDDVPAELVRADVVVGCTGSIGAVLPAAVVEAALPARAGRPLVLLDLALPRDFDGAAGALTGVHYLDLEALAEPAVRLGAHDDVDQARLIVDQEVAGRLGARRAGAVTPTVTALRARAAEVVDAELARLDARLPGLDSTTRAEVARSVHRVVQTLLHAPTVRVKELAERPGGDAYADVLRELFDLDPAATAAVAAVTRPAEAIALPAEGDAA
;
A
#
# COMPACT_ATOMS: atom_id res chain seq x y z
N MET A 1 8.41 -5.32 -19.10
CA MET A 1 8.77 -5.28 -17.68
C MET A 1 7.49 -5.36 -16.85
N SER A 2 7.53 -6.07 -15.75
CA SER A 2 6.33 -6.45 -15.00
C SER A 2 6.49 -6.18 -13.51
N LEU A 3 5.40 -5.74 -12.86
CA LEU A 3 5.38 -5.51 -11.42
C LEU A 3 5.36 -6.85 -10.67
N LEU A 4 6.28 -7.01 -9.73
CA LEU A 4 6.38 -8.14 -8.81
C LEU A 4 6.33 -7.62 -7.37
N VAL A 5 5.55 -8.28 -6.53
CA VAL A 5 5.53 -8.06 -5.08
C VAL A 5 5.91 -9.36 -4.39
N VAL A 6 6.92 -9.30 -3.54
CA VAL A 6 7.33 -10.41 -2.68
C VAL A 6 7.34 -9.92 -1.24
N GLY A 7 6.65 -10.61 -0.36
CA GLY A 7 6.51 -10.11 1.00
C GLY A 7 6.29 -11.18 2.05
N LEU A 8 6.46 -10.73 3.27
CA LEU A 8 6.13 -11.41 4.52
C LEU A 8 5.10 -10.57 5.25
N SER A 9 4.10 -11.19 5.84
CA SER A 9 3.14 -10.47 6.70
C SER A 9 2.80 -11.30 7.94
N HIS A 10 2.12 -10.67 8.88
CA HIS A 10 1.56 -11.32 10.07
C HIS A 10 0.69 -12.55 9.77
N ARG A 11 0.21 -12.69 8.51
CA ARG A 11 -0.60 -13.83 8.05
C ARG A 11 0.24 -15.01 7.58
N THR A 12 1.46 -14.77 7.15
CA THR A 12 2.30 -15.80 6.50
C THR A 12 3.55 -16.14 7.31
N ALA A 13 3.98 -15.26 8.20
CA ALA A 13 5.22 -15.42 8.94
C ALA A 13 5.02 -15.24 10.44
N PRO A 14 5.73 -16.04 11.28
CA PRO A 14 5.75 -15.81 12.70
C PRO A 14 6.39 -14.46 13.02
N VAL A 15 5.97 -13.87 14.13
CA VAL A 15 6.42 -12.53 14.57
C VAL A 15 7.95 -12.43 14.63
N SER A 16 8.61 -13.43 15.18
CA SER A 16 10.08 -13.46 15.29
C SER A 16 10.81 -13.39 13.95
N LEU A 17 10.18 -13.88 12.87
CA LEU A 17 10.71 -13.78 11.50
C LEU A 17 10.47 -12.39 10.93
N LEU A 18 9.26 -11.84 11.11
CA LEU A 18 8.94 -10.47 10.69
C LEU A 18 9.89 -9.45 11.34
N GLU A 19 10.18 -9.60 12.63
CA GLU A 19 11.10 -8.75 13.36
C GLU A 19 12.51 -8.73 12.76
N ARG A 20 13.00 -9.89 12.32
CA ARG A 20 14.31 -10.00 11.65
C ARG A 20 14.28 -9.42 10.24
N ALA A 21 13.13 -9.45 9.59
CA ALA A 21 12.95 -8.94 8.25
C ALA A 21 12.79 -7.40 8.20
N VAL A 22 12.35 -6.76 9.29
CA VAL A 22 12.14 -5.30 9.36
C VAL A 22 13.35 -4.54 8.83
N VAL A 23 13.10 -3.60 7.91
CA VAL A 23 14.10 -2.70 7.33
C VAL A 23 13.96 -1.34 8.02
N GLY A 24 14.94 -0.99 8.85
CA GLY A 24 15.01 0.33 9.48
C GLY A 24 15.43 1.41 8.47
N PRO A 25 15.16 2.70 8.78
CA PRO A 25 15.54 3.82 7.91
C PRO A 25 17.03 3.83 7.55
N ASP A 26 17.89 3.50 8.50
CA ASP A 26 19.36 3.49 8.31
C ASP A 26 19.84 2.34 7.37
N GLN A 27 19.01 1.33 7.19
CA GLN A 27 19.33 0.14 6.39
C GLN A 27 18.68 0.18 5.00
N LEU A 28 17.67 1.02 4.82
CA LEU A 28 16.84 1.06 3.61
C LEU A 28 17.68 1.31 2.35
N ALA A 29 18.58 2.28 2.38
CA ALA A 29 19.44 2.59 1.23
C ALA A 29 20.30 1.38 0.82
N GLY A 30 20.87 0.65 1.79
CA GLY A 30 21.64 -0.57 1.54
C GLY A 30 20.82 -1.66 0.85
N VAL A 31 19.61 -1.91 1.35
CA VAL A 31 18.70 -2.92 0.79
C VAL A 31 18.25 -2.57 -0.62
N LEU A 32 17.88 -1.31 -0.88
CA LEU A 32 17.50 -0.86 -2.22
C LEU A 32 18.65 -0.99 -3.21
N HIS A 33 19.86 -0.59 -2.82
CA HIS A 33 21.06 -0.76 -3.67
C HIS A 33 21.40 -2.23 -3.92
N GLU A 34 21.25 -3.10 -2.93
CA GLU A 34 21.50 -4.54 -3.08
C GLU A 34 20.52 -5.14 -4.12
N LEU A 35 19.23 -4.81 -4.01
CA LEU A 35 18.20 -5.25 -4.96
C LEU A 35 18.44 -4.72 -6.38
N LEU A 36 18.76 -3.43 -6.54
CA LEU A 36 19.04 -2.84 -7.86
C LEU A 36 20.32 -3.35 -8.54
N ARG A 37 21.23 -3.99 -7.79
CA ARG A 37 22.43 -4.60 -8.34
C ARG A 37 22.21 -6.00 -8.89
N THR A 38 21.05 -6.59 -8.67
CA THR A 38 20.69 -7.89 -9.25
C THR A 38 20.37 -7.74 -10.73
N ASP A 39 20.39 -8.86 -11.47
CA ASP A 39 20.30 -8.83 -12.94
C ASP A 39 18.87 -8.57 -13.45
N HIS A 40 17.84 -8.76 -12.60
CA HIS A 40 16.44 -8.81 -13.04
C HIS A 40 15.56 -7.68 -12.50
N ILE A 41 16.11 -6.76 -11.69
CA ILE A 41 15.35 -5.68 -11.04
C ILE A 41 15.80 -4.32 -11.59
N SER A 42 14.86 -3.56 -12.15
CA SER A 42 15.10 -2.22 -12.71
C SER A 42 14.62 -1.09 -11.79
N GLU A 43 13.55 -1.32 -11.04
CA GLU A 43 12.99 -0.38 -10.07
C GLU A 43 12.59 -1.15 -8.81
N VAL A 44 12.72 -0.51 -7.64
CA VAL A 44 12.36 -1.17 -6.37
C VAL A 44 11.92 -0.18 -5.30
N MET A 45 10.93 -0.58 -4.52
CA MET A 45 10.47 0.07 -3.31
C MET A 45 10.29 -0.98 -2.20
N VAL A 46 10.66 -0.66 -0.98
CA VAL A 46 10.48 -1.54 0.19
C VAL A 46 9.51 -0.89 1.17
N LEU A 47 8.38 -1.53 1.39
CA LEU A 47 7.43 -1.19 2.45
C LEU A 47 7.75 -2.06 3.68
N SER A 48 8.22 -1.43 4.74
CA SER A 48 8.55 -2.10 6.01
C SER A 48 7.74 -1.47 7.14
N SER A 49 6.94 -2.29 7.82
CA SER A 49 6.12 -1.89 8.95
C SER A 49 6.19 -2.95 10.06
N CYS A 50 5.48 -2.76 11.18
CA CYS A 50 5.38 -3.78 12.24
C CYS A 50 4.70 -5.08 11.78
N ASN A 51 3.85 -5.04 10.73
CA ASN A 51 2.98 -6.14 10.33
C ASN A 51 3.33 -6.75 8.98
N ARG A 52 4.23 -6.12 8.19
CA ARG A 52 4.67 -6.58 6.87
C ARG A 52 6.02 -6.01 6.45
N VAL A 53 6.73 -6.80 5.69
CA VAL A 53 7.86 -6.36 4.88
C VAL A 53 7.62 -6.81 3.45
N GLU A 54 7.48 -5.87 2.54
CA GLU A 54 7.15 -6.10 1.13
C GLU A 54 8.15 -5.41 0.23
N VAL A 55 8.62 -6.11 -0.76
CA VAL A 55 9.44 -5.60 -1.86
C VAL A 55 8.56 -5.48 -3.09
N TYR A 56 8.39 -4.29 -3.60
CA TYR A 56 7.72 -3.96 -4.85
C TYR A 56 8.80 -3.68 -5.88
N ALA A 57 8.86 -4.48 -6.93
CA ALA A 57 9.92 -4.36 -7.94
C ALA A 57 9.36 -4.39 -9.36
N GLU A 58 9.99 -3.65 -10.27
CA GLU A 58 9.84 -3.86 -11.70
C GLU A 58 10.90 -4.87 -12.15
N VAL A 59 10.45 -5.97 -12.76
CA VAL A 59 11.32 -7.07 -13.16
C VAL A 59 11.19 -7.37 -14.66
N ASP A 60 12.29 -7.82 -15.27
CA ASP A 60 12.31 -8.29 -16.65
C ASP A 60 11.77 -9.72 -16.79
N ARG A 61 11.95 -10.57 -15.74
CA ARG A 61 11.53 -11.96 -15.68
C ARG A 61 11.03 -12.34 -14.29
N PHE A 62 9.89 -13.04 -14.25
CA PHE A 62 9.27 -13.47 -13.00
C PHE A 62 10.20 -14.29 -12.11
N HIS A 63 10.73 -15.41 -12.63
CA HIS A 63 11.55 -16.32 -11.81
C HIS A 63 12.88 -15.69 -11.39
N GLY A 64 13.50 -14.87 -12.26
CA GLY A 64 14.73 -14.16 -11.93
C GLY A 64 14.52 -13.16 -10.82
N GLY A 65 13.55 -12.27 -10.98
CA GLY A 65 13.22 -11.27 -9.95
C GLY A 65 12.77 -11.89 -8.61
N LEU A 66 11.97 -12.97 -8.66
CA LEU A 66 11.58 -13.69 -7.44
C LEU A 66 12.79 -14.29 -6.71
N GLN A 67 13.72 -14.91 -7.46
CA GLN A 67 14.94 -15.48 -6.89
C GLN A 67 15.83 -14.40 -6.28
N ASP A 68 16.02 -13.28 -6.97
CA ASP A 68 16.83 -12.17 -6.51
C ASP A 68 16.28 -11.57 -5.21
N ILE A 69 14.99 -11.24 -5.17
CA ILE A 69 14.33 -10.70 -3.97
C ILE A 69 14.39 -11.70 -2.82
N SER A 70 14.07 -12.99 -3.09
CA SER A 70 14.07 -14.01 -2.05
C SER A 70 15.47 -14.22 -1.46
N THR A 71 16.52 -14.11 -2.29
CA THR A 71 17.91 -14.25 -1.83
C THR A 71 18.31 -13.08 -0.91
N VAL A 72 17.99 -11.85 -1.28
CA VAL A 72 18.27 -10.67 -0.45
C VAL A 72 17.52 -10.74 0.88
N LEU A 73 16.23 -11.10 0.87
CA LEU A 73 15.45 -11.27 2.08
C LEU A 73 15.95 -12.43 2.95
N ALA A 74 16.33 -13.57 2.37
CA ALA A 74 16.83 -14.74 3.08
C ALA A 74 18.16 -14.43 3.80
N ASN A 75 19.09 -13.79 3.10
CA ASN A 75 20.36 -13.34 3.69
C ASN A 75 20.13 -12.40 4.88
N ARG A 76 19.18 -11.49 4.74
CA ARG A 76 18.83 -10.52 5.78
C ARG A 76 18.28 -11.20 7.05
N VAL A 77 17.39 -12.15 6.90
CA VAL A 77 16.78 -12.85 8.04
C VAL A 77 17.64 -14.03 8.53
N GLY A 78 18.74 -14.37 7.83
CA GLY A 78 19.65 -15.47 8.18
C GLY A 78 18.99 -16.84 8.04
N LEU A 79 18.18 -17.03 6.98
CA LEU A 79 17.60 -18.29 6.56
C LEU A 79 18.09 -18.65 5.16
N ASP A 80 17.92 -19.92 4.77
CA ASP A 80 18.01 -20.29 3.35
C ASP A 80 16.74 -19.91 2.58
N VAL A 81 16.84 -19.79 1.27
CA VAL A 81 15.71 -19.40 0.39
C VAL A 81 14.53 -20.38 0.48
N PRO A 82 14.70 -21.71 0.50
CA PRO A 82 13.61 -22.64 0.68
C PRO A 82 12.83 -22.43 1.99
N SER A 83 13.54 -22.31 3.12
CA SER A 83 12.90 -22.11 4.43
C SER A 83 12.17 -20.76 4.51
N LEU A 84 12.72 -19.70 3.92
CA LEU A 84 12.03 -18.41 3.85
C LEU A 84 10.80 -18.50 2.93
N GLY A 85 10.89 -19.27 1.84
CA GLY A 85 9.84 -19.44 0.84
C GLY A 85 8.51 -19.95 1.41
N GLU A 86 8.53 -20.72 2.49
CA GLU A 86 7.31 -21.17 3.20
C GLU A 86 6.51 -20.02 3.81
N HIS A 87 7.14 -18.87 4.00
CA HIS A 87 6.57 -17.68 4.62
C HIS A 87 6.33 -16.52 3.65
N LEU A 88 6.87 -16.61 2.41
CA LEU A 88 6.70 -15.59 1.41
C LEU A 88 5.34 -15.72 0.70
N TYR A 89 4.73 -14.58 0.43
CA TYR A 89 3.69 -14.48 -0.58
C TYR A 89 4.20 -13.68 -1.78
N VAL A 90 3.63 -13.99 -2.93
CA VAL A 90 4.05 -13.42 -4.21
C VAL A 90 2.83 -12.96 -4.99
N HIS A 91 2.87 -11.72 -5.47
CA HIS A 91 1.89 -11.20 -6.42
C HIS A 91 2.62 -10.72 -7.67
N TYR A 92 2.04 -10.96 -8.83
CA TYR A 92 2.66 -10.64 -10.12
C TYR A 92 1.67 -9.93 -11.04
N GLU A 93 2.13 -8.93 -11.80
CA GLU A 93 1.36 -8.13 -12.75
C GLU A 93 0.04 -7.58 -12.18
N ASP A 94 -1.11 -7.97 -12.72
CA ASP A 94 -2.43 -7.48 -12.31
C ASP A 94 -2.71 -7.77 -10.84
N ALA A 95 -2.27 -8.92 -10.33
CA ALA A 95 -2.39 -9.28 -8.91
C ALA A 95 -1.51 -8.41 -8.01
N ALA A 96 -0.32 -8.01 -8.50
CA ALA A 96 0.56 -7.09 -7.77
C ALA A 96 -0.03 -5.67 -7.68
N VAL A 97 -0.66 -5.20 -8.76
CA VAL A 97 -1.39 -3.92 -8.76
C VAL A 97 -2.55 -3.96 -7.78
N LEU A 98 -3.38 -5.00 -7.83
CA LEU A 98 -4.51 -5.17 -6.91
C LEU A 98 -4.05 -5.20 -5.45
N HIS A 99 -2.96 -5.93 -5.16
CA HIS A 99 -2.39 -6.00 -3.81
C HIS A 99 -1.92 -4.62 -3.33
N LEU A 100 -1.14 -3.88 -4.12
CA LEU A 100 -0.68 -2.53 -3.76
C LEU A 100 -1.84 -1.57 -3.47
N PHE A 101 -2.91 -1.62 -4.28
CA PHE A 101 -4.09 -0.77 -4.07
C PHE A 101 -4.87 -1.18 -2.82
N SER A 102 -4.97 -2.49 -2.56
CA SER A 102 -5.59 -3.02 -1.34
C SER A 102 -4.82 -2.61 -0.09
N VAL A 103 -3.48 -2.65 -0.14
CA VAL A 103 -2.60 -2.15 0.93
C VAL A 103 -2.79 -0.65 1.13
N ALA A 104 -2.79 0.15 0.05
CA ALA A 104 -2.99 1.60 0.12
C ALA A 104 -4.36 1.98 0.72
N ALA A 105 -5.38 1.17 0.47
CA ALA A 105 -6.73 1.33 1.01
C ALA A 105 -6.90 0.80 2.44
N GLY A 106 -5.88 0.14 3.01
CA GLY A 106 -5.97 -0.49 4.33
C GLY A 106 -6.82 -1.76 4.36
N LEU A 107 -7.22 -2.32 3.22
CA LEU A 107 -8.02 -3.54 3.12
C LEU A 107 -7.23 -4.80 3.50
N ASP A 108 -5.91 -4.77 3.29
CA ASP A 108 -5.00 -5.87 3.67
C ASP A 108 -4.30 -5.61 5.00
N SER A 109 -4.65 -4.54 5.70
CA SER A 109 -4.15 -4.27 7.04
C SER A 109 -4.75 -5.24 8.03
N MET A 110 -4.05 -5.48 9.15
CA MET A 110 -4.53 -6.33 10.22
C MET A 110 -5.81 -5.77 10.84
N VAL A 111 -5.83 -4.48 11.07
CA VAL A 111 -7.04 -3.72 11.36
C VAL A 111 -7.48 -3.09 10.06
N VAL A 112 -8.51 -3.67 9.45
CA VAL A 112 -9.03 -3.18 8.16
C VAL A 112 -9.42 -1.70 8.31
N GLY A 113 -8.92 -0.87 7.38
CA GLY A 113 -9.16 0.58 7.40
C GLY A 113 -8.18 1.38 8.26
N GLU A 114 -7.06 0.80 8.67
CA GLU A 114 -6.01 1.56 9.35
C GLU A 114 -5.39 2.61 8.42
N SER A 115 -5.68 3.89 8.66
CA SER A 115 -5.17 5.01 7.85
C SER A 115 -3.64 5.16 7.88
N GLN A 116 -2.96 4.54 8.85
CA GLN A 116 -1.52 4.61 9.03
C GLN A 116 -0.75 3.97 7.86
N ILE A 117 -1.29 2.88 7.26
CA ILE A 117 -0.62 2.16 6.16
C ILE A 117 -0.46 3.05 4.91
N LEU A 118 -1.44 3.92 4.62
CA LEU A 118 -1.35 4.88 3.51
C LEU A 118 -0.20 5.88 3.73
N GLY A 119 0.01 6.32 4.97
CA GLY A 119 1.14 7.15 5.36
C GLY A 119 2.49 6.41 5.23
N GLN A 120 2.55 5.15 5.67
CA GLN A 120 3.74 4.30 5.56
C GLN A 120 4.11 4.03 4.09
N LEU A 121 3.11 3.72 3.26
CA LEU A 121 3.31 3.52 1.81
C LEU A 121 3.86 4.79 1.15
N ARG A 122 3.32 5.97 1.51
CA ARG A 122 3.85 7.25 1.00
C ARG A 122 5.29 7.47 1.42
N THR A 123 5.64 7.20 2.68
CA THR A 123 7.01 7.33 3.18
C THR A 123 7.95 6.37 2.46
N ALA A 124 7.56 5.12 2.27
CA ALA A 124 8.35 4.12 1.53
C ALA A 124 8.61 4.55 0.08
N TYR A 125 7.55 5.01 -0.61
CA TYR A 125 7.67 5.54 -1.97
C TYR A 125 8.59 6.78 -2.03
N THR A 126 8.41 7.74 -1.14
CA THR A 126 9.25 8.97 -1.13
C THR A 126 10.71 8.63 -0.88
N ALA A 127 11.00 7.76 0.08
CA ALA A 127 12.37 7.35 0.37
C ALA A 127 13.03 6.59 -0.80
N ALA A 128 12.28 5.73 -1.50
CA ALA A 128 12.78 5.04 -2.68
C ALA A 128 13.02 6.00 -3.86
N ALA A 129 12.15 7.00 -4.03
CA ALA A 129 12.31 8.03 -5.06
C ALA A 129 13.50 8.96 -4.79
N GLU A 130 13.76 9.34 -3.52
CA GLU A 130 14.92 10.14 -3.11
C GLU A 130 16.26 9.40 -3.31
N LEU A 131 16.22 8.07 -3.39
CA LEU A 131 17.39 7.21 -3.63
C LEU A 131 17.50 6.75 -5.10
N ASP A 132 16.75 7.37 -6.02
CA ASP A 132 16.68 7.02 -7.45
C ASP A 132 16.37 5.53 -7.72
N ALA A 133 15.68 4.87 -6.74
CA ALA A 133 15.29 3.47 -6.85
C ALA A 133 13.94 3.26 -7.57
N VAL A 134 13.21 4.34 -7.85
CA VAL A 134 11.91 4.35 -8.52
C VAL A 134 11.99 5.24 -9.75
N SER A 135 11.59 4.71 -10.90
CA SER A 135 11.46 5.47 -12.13
C SER A 135 10.00 5.51 -12.59
N ARG A 136 9.71 5.29 -13.85
CA ARG A 136 8.37 5.55 -14.41
C ARG A 136 7.30 4.59 -13.93
N GLU A 137 7.57 3.27 -13.95
CA GLU A 137 6.50 2.26 -13.74
C GLU A 137 6.06 2.21 -12.29
N LEU A 138 6.99 2.11 -11.34
CA LEU A 138 6.67 2.17 -9.92
C LEU A 138 6.13 3.54 -9.51
N HIS A 139 6.66 4.64 -10.08
CA HIS A 139 6.11 5.98 -9.84
C HIS A 139 4.62 6.05 -10.20
N GLU A 140 4.26 5.67 -11.42
CA GLU A 140 2.88 5.74 -11.89
C GLU A 140 1.94 4.87 -11.06
N VAL A 141 2.33 3.62 -10.75
CA VAL A 141 1.48 2.71 -9.98
C VAL A 141 1.34 3.14 -8.52
N CYS A 142 2.42 3.59 -7.87
CA CYS A 142 2.40 4.08 -6.50
C CYS A 142 1.55 5.35 -6.37
N GLN A 143 1.70 6.31 -7.29
CA GLN A 143 0.89 7.53 -7.31
C GLN A 143 -0.61 7.22 -7.48
N HIS A 144 -0.97 6.24 -8.34
CA HIS A 144 -2.35 5.79 -8.47
C HIS A 144 -2.86 5.12 -7.19
N ALA A 145 -2.09 4.20 -6.60
CA ALA A 145 -2.45 3.52 -5.36
C ALA A 145 -2.67 4.52 -4.21
N LEU A 146 -1.78 5.52 -4.07
CA LEU A 146 -1.93 6.59 -3.07
C LEU A 146 -3.18 7.46 -3.30
N ARG A 147 -3.57 7.70 -4.57
CA ARG A 147 -4.84 8.41 -4.87
C ARG A 147 -6.05 7.53 -4.56
N ALA A 148 -6.02 6.25 -4.95
CA ALA A 148 -7.07 5.29 -4.65
C ALA A 148 -7.29 5.12 -3.14
N GLY A 149 -6.20 4.97 -2.37
CA GLY A 149 -6.26 4.94 -0.91
C GLY A 149 -6.92 6.20 -0.32
N LYS A 150 -6.51 7.39 -0.77
CA LYS A 150 -7.16 8.64 -0.34
C LYS A 150 -8.65 8.69 -0.70
N ARG A 151 -9.02 8.22 -1.88
CA ARG A 151 -10.40 8.15 -2.33
C ARG A 151 -11.22 7.22 -1.44
N VAL A 152 -10.71 6.03 -1.14
CA VAL A 152 -11.36 5.07 -0.23
C VAL A 152 -11.62 5.71 1.14
N HIS A 153 -10.61 6.31 1.76
CA HIS A 153 -10.75 6.98 3.06
C HIS A 153 -11.71 8.18 3.03
N ALA A 154 -11.83 8.87 1.89
CA ALA A 154 -12.71 10.03 1.76
C ALA A 154 -14.18 9.64 1.45
N GLU A 155 -14.40 8.58 0.66
CA GLU A 155 -15.72 8.20 0.15
C GLU A 155 -16.39 7.08 0.95
N THR A 156 -15.65 6.39 1.84
CA THR A 156 -16.18 5.30 2.67
C THR A 156 -15.97 5.59 4.16
N GLY A 157 -16.68 4.83 4.99
CA GLY A 157 -16.46 4.85 6.44
C GLY A 157 -15.36 3.87 6.88
N ILE A 158 -14.42 3.47 6.01
CA ILE A 158 -13.43 2.42 6.32
C ILE A 158 -12.57 2.76 7.55
N ASP A 159 -12.30 4.03 7.81
CA ASP A 159 -11.63 4.50 9.05
C ASP A 159 -12.42 4.13 10.31
N ARG A 160 -13.73 3.98 10.18
CA ARG A 160 -14.60 3.52 11.28
C ARG A 160 -14.46 2.02 11.54
N ALA A 161 -13.98 1.25 10.59
CA ALA A 161 -13.72 -0.17 10.80
C ALA A 161 -12.57 -0.36 11.82
N GLY A 162 -11.50 0.44 11.73
CA GLY A 162 -10.46 0.50 12.77
C GLY A 162 -10.97 1.08 14.09
N ALA A 163 -11.78 2.15 14.04
CA ALA A 163 -12.50 2.70 15.18
C ALA A 163 -13.50 1.68 15.77
N SER A 164 -14.04 0.79 14.96
CA SER A 164 -14.91 -0.31 15.37
C SER A 164 -14.22 -1.29 16.30
N VAL A 165 -12.95 -1.69 16.05
CA VAL A 165 -12.23 -2.64 16.92
C VAL A 165 -12.02 -2.06 18.32
N VAL A 166 -11.60 -0.79 18.41
CA VAL A 166 -11.48 -0.09 19.71
C VAL A 166 -12.85 0.00 20.38
N SER A 167 -13.88 0.40 19.64
CA SER A 167 -15.25 0.54 20.16
C SER A 167 -15.83 -0.80 20.62
N VAL A 168 -15.59 -1.88 19.87
CA VAL A 168 -15.97 -3.25 20.25
C VAL A 168 -15.23 -3.67 21.50
N GLY A 169 -13.91 -3.49 21.57
CA GLY A 169 -13.12 -3.81 22.75
C GLY A 169 -13.61 -3.07 23.99
N LEU A 170 -13.89 -1.77 23.87
CA LEU A 170 -14.44 -0.98 24.99
C LEU A 170 -15.89 -1.35 25.32
N HIS A 171 -16.70 -1.78 24.36
CA HIS A 171 -18.03 -2.32 24.62
C HIS A 171 -17.96 -3.63 25.42
N GLU A 172 -17.07 -4.54 25.02
CA GLU A 172 -16.84 -5.78 25.77
C GLU A 172 -16.26 -5.50 27.18
N ALA A 173 -15.35 -4.52 27.30
CA ALA A 173 -14.88 -4.06 28.60
C ALA A 173 -16.03 -3.54 29.49
N ALA A 174 -16.95 -2.77 28.90
CA ALA A 174 -18.12 -2.27 29.62
C ALA A 174 -19.10 -3.38 30.05
N ARG A 175 -19.15 -4.50 29.33
CA ARG A 175 -19.95 -5.68 29.76
C ARG A 175 -19.41 -6.30 31.04
N VAL A 176 -18.08 -6.25 31.24
CA VAL A 176 -17.42 -6.79 32.43
C VAL A 176 -17.46 -5.79 33.59
N LEU A 177 -17.12 -4.53 33.31
CA LEU A 177 -16.90 -3.49 34.34
C LEU A 177 -18.16 -2.68 34.66
N GLY A 178 -19.22 -2.80 33.86
CA GLY A 178 -20.28 -1.80 33.82
C GLY A 178 -19.85 -0.56 33.04
N PRO A 179 -20.58 0.55 33.13
CA PRO A 179 -20.26 1.79 32.42
C PRO A 179 -18.81 2.21 32.64
N LEU A 180 -18.13 2.62 31.56
CA LEU A 180 -16.75 3.08 31.63
C LEU A 180 -16.64 4.51 32.22
N ALA A 181 -17.75 5.24 32.28
CA ALA A 181 -17.81 6.55 32.92
C ALA A 181 -17.33 6.45 34.38
N GLY A 182 -16.40 7.34 34.76
CA GLY A 182 -15.82 7.36 36.09
C GLY A 182 -14.74 6.31 36.35
N ARG A 183 -14.44 5.41 35.39
CA ARG A 183 -13.37 4.40 35.48
C ARG A 183 -12.00 4.99 35.20
N ARG A 184 -10.96 4.21 35.51
CA ARG A 184 -9.55 4.53 35.27
C ARG A 184 -9.02 3.65 34.13
N ALA A 185 -8.40 4.28 33.13
CA ALA A 185 -7.82 3.60 31.99
C ALA A 185 -6.32 3.81 31.91
N LEU A 186 -5.63 2.77 31.45
CA LEU A 186 -4.21 2.80 31.11
C LEU A 186 -4.08 2.43 29.61
N VAL A 187 -3.46 3.29 28.81
CA VAL A 187 -3.12 3.01 27.42
C VAL A 187 -1.61 2.83 27.33
N VAL A 188 -1.18 1.65 26.90
CA VAL A 188 0.23 1.30 26.69
C VAL A 188 0.51 1.41 25.19
N GLY A 189 1.21 2.47 24.81
CA GLY A 189 1.47 2.86 23.41
C GLY A 189 0.87 4.21 23.05
N ALA A 190 1.64 5.06 22.38
CA ALA A 190 1.23 6.39 21.90
C ALA A 190 1.34 6.52 20.38
N GLY A 191 1.06 5.41 19.65
CA GLY A 191 0.87 5.38 18.21
C GLY A 191 -0.56 5.78 17.81
N SER A 192 -0.94 5.56 16.53
CA SER A 192 -2.28 5.87 16.03
C SER A 192 -3.39 5.12 16.79
N MET A 193 -3.21 3.82 17.02
CA MET A 193 -4.16 2.99 17.76
C MET A 193 -4.26 3.44 19.22
N GLY A 194 -3.13 3.83 19.85
CA GLY A 194 -3.11 4.40 21.19
C GLY A 194 -3.85 5.73 21.28
N ALA A 195 -3.65 6.62 20.30
CA ALA A 195 -4.36 7.88 20.22
C ALA A 195 -5.88 7.69 20.01
N LEU A 196 -6.26 6.74 19.15
CA LEU A 196 -7.67 6.38 18.93
C LEU A 196 -8.31 5.79 20.19
N SER A 197 -7.63 4.84 20.85
CA SER A 197 -8.09 4.24 22.10
C SER A 197 -8.25 5.26 23.21
N ALA A 198 -7.24 6.12 23.38
CA ALA A 198 -7.25 7.20 24.36
C ALA A 198 -8.40 8.20 24.11
N SER A 199 -8.58 8.66 22.88
CA SER A 199 -9.67 9.59 22.52
C SER A 199 -11.06 8.96 22.69
N THR A 200 -11.19 7.66 22.40
CA THR A 200 -12.47 6.93 22.58
C THR A 200 -12.79 6.71 24.06
N LEU A 201 -11.78 6.43 24.88
CA LEU A 201 -11.94 6.34 26.33
C LEU A 201 -12.34 7.67 26.95
N VAL A 202 -11.72 8.78 26.53
CA VAL A 202 -12.12 10.14 26.99
C VAL A 202 -13.58 10.41 26.65
N ARG A 203 -14.02 10.09 25.41
CA ARG A 203 -15.44 10.22 25.00
C ARG A 203 -16.39 9.31 25.78
N ALA A 204 -15.90 8.16 26.26
CA ALA A 204 -16.68 7.27 27.11
C ALA A 204 -16.82 7.78 28.56
N GLY A 205 -16.22 8.92 28.91
CA GLY A 205 -16.36 9.60 30.19
C GLY A 205 -15.54 9.01 31.32
N ILE A 206 -14.39 8.38 31.04
CA ILE A 206 -13.48 7.91 32.08
C ILE A 206 -13.03 9.05 33.00
N ALA A 207 -12.71 8.75 34.27
CA ALA A 207 -12.26 9.75 35.22
C ALA A 207 -10.74 10.03 35.12
N GLU A 208 -9.96 9.02 34.82
CA GLU A 208 -8.49 9.14 34.71
C GLU A 208 -7.98 8.30 33.52
N LEU A 209 -7.12 8.91 32.71
CA LEU A 209 -6.40 8.26 31.62
C LEU A 209 -4.90 8.39 31.86
N VAL A 210 -4.22 7.26 31.87
CA VAL A 210 -2.75 7.19 31.89
C VAL A 210 -2.26 6.70 30.54
N VAL A 211 -1.29 7.40 29.96
CA VAL A 211 -0.63 6.99 28.70
C VAL A 211 0.80 6.61 29.00
N ALA A 212 1.13 5.34 28.84
CA ALA A 212 2.49 4.81 28.96
C ALA A 212 3.12 4.60 27.58
N ASN A 213 4.34 5.07 27.37
CA ASN A 213 5.06 4.84 26.12
C ASN A 213 6.57 4.81 26.32
N ARG A 214 7.29 4.05 25.47
CA ARG A 214 8.76 4.03 25.46
C ARG A 214 9.38 5.41 25.24
N SER A 215 8.80 6.22 24.36
CA SER A 215 9.20 7.62 24.16
C SER A 215 8.30 8.54 25.01
N PRO A 216 8.83 9.17 26.07
CA PRO A 216 8.07 10.08 26.92
C PRO A 216 7.49 11.27 26.14
N GLU A 217 8.20 11.74 25.11
CA GLU A 217 7.75 12.90 24.28
C GLU A 217 6.48 12.56 23.51
N ARG A 218 6.36 11.33 22.98
CA ARG A 218 5.14 10.87 22.28
C ARG A 218 3.96 10.77 23.23
N ALA A 219 4.18 10.22 24.43
CA ALA A 219 3.15 10.14 25.45
C ALA A 219 2.68 11.55 25.87
N ARG A 220 3.61 12.48 26.15
CA ARG A 220 3.26 13.88 26.51
C ARG A 220 2.50 14.60 25.41
N ARG A 221 2.88 14.43 24.14
CA ARG A 221 2.14 15.02 23.00
C ARG A 221 0.71 14.52 22.93
N LEU A 222 0.50 13.22 23.07
CA LEU A 222 -0.83 12.63 23.09
C LEU A 222 -1.66 13.15 24.26
N VAL A 223 -1.09 13.20 25.47
CA VAL A 223 -1.73 13.75 26.67
C VAL A 223 -2.15 15.21 26.44
N ALA A 224 -1.24 16.05 25.92
CA ALA A 224 -1.54 17.44 25.62
C ALA A 224 -2.70 17.63 24.65
N SER A 225 -2.86 16.74 23.68
CA SER A 225 -3.97 16.79 22.71
C SER A 225 -5.33 16.36 23.28
N LEU A 226 -5.34 15.65 24.41
CA LEU A 226 -6.54 15.12 25.08
C LEU A 226 -6.94 15.90 26.32
N THR A 227 -6.07 16.74 26.85
CA THR A 227 -6.32 17.52 28.06
C THR A 227 -7.27 18.69 27.75
N THR A 228 -8.40 18.71 28.44
CA THR A 228 -9.39 19.82 28.37
C THR A 228 -9.74 20.26 29.78
N PRO A 229 -10.18 21.53 29.99
CA PRO A 229 -10.47 22.06 31.35
C PRO A 229 -11.49 21.24 32.14
N ASP A 230 -12.50 20.72 31.47
CA ASP A 230 -13.61 19.93 32.09
C ASP A 230 -13.48 18.41 31.78
N GLY A 231 -12.33 17.98 31.26
CA GLY A 231 -12.10 16.59 30.89
C GLY A 231 -11.56 15.72 32.03
N PRO A 232 -11.29 14.45 31.72
CA PRO A 232 -10.67 13.54 32.68
C PRO A 232 -9.26 13.98 33.04
N ILE A 233 -8.72 13.44 34.16
CA ILE A 233 -7.29 13.59 34.47
C ILE A 233 -6.51 12.77 33.47
N VAL A 234 -5.67 13.42 32.64
CA VAL A 234 -4.82 12.75 31.64
C VAL A 234 -3.35 12.98 32.00
N ARG A 235 -2.57 11.90 32.10
CA ARG A 235 -1.13 11.99 32.41
C ARG A 235 -0.29 10.97 31.63
N ALA A 236 0.97 11.33 31.40
CA ALA A 236 1.96 10.51 30.74
C ALA A 236 2.87 9.85 31.77
N VAL A 237 3.22 8.59 31.55
CA VAL A 237 4.16 7.82 32.37
C VAL A 237 5.14 7.06 31.47
N THR A 238 6.19 6.50 32.07
CA THR A 238 7.12 5.60 31.38
C THR A 238 6.59 4.15 31.42
N LEU A 239 7.19 3.25 30.66
CA LEU A 239 6.83 1.83 30.72
C LEU A 239 7.17 1.21 32.09
N ASP A 240 8.18 1.72 32.77
CA ASP A 240 8.58 1.26 34.09
C ASP A 240 7.53 1.54 35.18
N ASP A 241 6.65 2.50 34.95
CA ASP A 241 5.56 2.87 35.86
C ASP A 241 4.30 1.97 35.65
N VAL A 242 4.22 1.22 34.56
CA VAL A 242 3.06 0.37 34.21
C VAL A 242 2.67 -0.58 35.38
N PRO A 243 3.57 -1.28 36.05
CA PRO A 243 3.20 -2.17 37.18
C PRO A 243 2.44 -1.44 38.29
N ALA A 244 2.81 -0.22 38.62
CA ALA A 244 2.14 0.59 39.63
C ALA A 244 0.75 1.06 39.16
N GLU A 245 0.61 1.39 37.86
CA GLU A 245 -0.64 1.82 37.28
C GLU A 245 -1.66 0.68 37.14
N LEU A 246 -1.21 -0.57 36.93
CA LEU A 246 -2.07 -1.76 36.89
C LEU A 246 -2.90 -1.93 38.16
N VAL A 247 -2.34 -1.58 39.31
CA VAL A 247 -3.06 -1.64 40.58
C VAL A 247 -4.29 -0.72 40.58
N ARG A 248 -4.22 0.38 39.86
CA ARG A 248 -5.25 1.45 39.82
C ARG A 248 -6.21 1.36 38.64
N ALA A 249 -5.73 0.90 37.48
CA ALA A 249 -6.49 0.83 36.25
C ALA A 249 -7.64 -0.20 36.33
N ASP A 250 -8.78 0.11 35.70
CA ASP A 250 -9.89 -0.82 35.51
C ASP A 250 -9.82 -1.47 34.12
N VAL A 251 -9.38 -0.71 33.12
CA VAL A 251 -9.14 -1.16 31.74
C VAL A 251 -7.74 -0.79 31.31
N VAL A 252 -7.03 -1.72 30.68
CA VAL A 252 -5.70 -1.52 30.09
C VAL A 252 -5.75 -1.84 28.61
N VAL A 253 -5.28 -0.95 27.79
CA VAL A 253 -5.23 -1.14 26.32
C VAL A 253 -3.78 -1.21 25.87
N GLY A 254 -3.37 -2.34 25.29
CA GLY A 254 -2.06 -2.54 24.66
C GLY A 254 -2.13 -2.18 23.18
N CYS A 255 -1.21 -1.37 22.72
CA CYS A 255 -1.14 -0.89 21.32
C CYS A 255 0.27 -0.38 20.95
N THR A 256 1.36 -1.05 21.43
CA THR A 256 2.72 -0.53 21.24
C THR A 256 3.34 -0.92 19.92
N GLY A 257 3.01 -2.06 19.33
CA GLY A 257 3.75 -2.66 18.22
C GLY A 257 5.19 -3.02 18.61
N SER A 258 5.44 -3.33 19.89
CA SER A 258 6.74 -3.73 20.39
C SER A 258 7.04 -5.19 20.08
N ILE A 259 8.34 -5.48 19.97
CA ILE A 259 8.86 -6.84 19.88
C ILE A 259 8.75 -7.49 21.26
N GLY A 260 7.89 -8.53 21.38
CA GLY A 260 7.67 -9.26 22.63
C GLY A 260 6.69 -8.58 23.59
N ALA A 261 6.20 -9.35 24.55
CA ALA A 261 5.22 -8.88 25.52
C ALA A 261 5.79 -7.73 26.38
N VAL A 262 5.14 -6.58 26.30
CA VAL A 262 5.45 -5.40 27.13
C VAL A 262 4.98 -5.63 28.56
N LEU A 263 3.93 -6.46 28.73
CA LEU A 263 3.35 -6.79 30.02
C LEU A 263 3.31 -8.31 30.23
N PRO A 264 4.34 -8.89 30.89
CA PRO A 264 4.34 -10.30 31.26
C PRO A 264 3.22 -10.66 32.28
N ALA A 265 2.68 -11.88 32.20
CA ALA A 265 1.62 -12.35 33.10
C ALA A 265 2.03 -12.23 34.60
N ALA A 266 3.28 -12.46 34.92
CA ALA A 266 3.79 -12.32 36.29
C ALA A 266 3.65 -10.89 36.86
N VAL A 267 3.76 -9.86 35.99
CA VAL A 267 3.58 -8.46 36.42
C VAL A 267 2.11 -8.18 36.69
N VAL A 268 1.19 -8.73 35.89
CA VAL A 268 -0.24 -8.65 36.14
C VAL A 268 -0.59 -9.36 37.43
N GLU A 269 -0.10 -10.59 37.63
CA GLU A 269 -0.35 -11.40 38.82
C GLU A 269 0.10 -10.68 40.11
N ALA A 270 1.29 -10.06 40.07
CA ALA A 270 1.80 -9.29 41.19
C ALA A 270 0.95 -8.07 41.57
N ALA A 271 0.22 -7.49 40.64
CA ALA A 271 -0.68 -6.36 40.91
C ALA A 271 -2.04 -6.76 41.50
N LEU A 272 -2.51 -8.01 41.29
CA LEU A 272 -3.86 -8.44 41.70
C LEU A 272 -4.16 -8.33 43.18
N PRO A 273 -3.28 -8.71 44.12
CA PRO A 273 -3.54 -8.61 45.56
C PRO A 273 -3.88 -7.18 46.01
N ALA A 274 -3.17 -6.20 45.47
CA ALA A 274 -3.40 -4.78 45.79
C ALA A 274 -4.69 -4.20 45.18
N ARG A 275 -5.33 -4.92 44.23
CA ARG A 275 -6.60 -4.54 43.60
C ARG A 275 -7.81 -4.88 44.46
N ALA A 276 -7.66 -5.63 45.53
CA ALA A 276 -8.74 -6.01 46.45
C ALA A 276 -9.96 -6.63 45.76
N GLY A 277 -9.76 -7.49 44.75
CA GLY A 277 -10.82 -8.19 44.02
C GLY A 277 -11.49 -7.36 42.91
N ARG A 278 -11.06 -6.12 42.63
CA ARG A 278 -11.58 -5.34 41.50
C ARG A 278 -11.17 -6.02 40.19
N PRO A 279 -12.11 -6.23 39.26
CA PRO A 279 -11.81 -6.84 37.96
C PRO A 279 -10.86 -5.95 37.15
N LEU A 280 -10.07 -6.59 36.30
CA LEU A 280 -9.16 -5.97 35.37
C LEU A 280 -9.48 -6.42 33.95
N VAL A 281 -9.71 -5.50 33.03
CA VAL A 281 -9.86 -5.82 31.61
C VAL A 281 -8.58 -5.44 30.89
N LEU A 282 -8.00 -6.41 30.20
CA LEU A 282 -6.85 -6.24 29.32
C LEU A 282 -7.34 -6.33 27.86
N LEU A 283 -7.25 -5.23 27.13
CA LEU A 283 -7.54 -5.17 25.69
C LEU A 283 -6.22 -5.12 24.94
N ASP A 284 -5.87 -6.21 24.27
CA ASP A 284 -4.64 -6.28 23.48
C ASP A 284 -4.97 -6.00 22.00
N LEU A 285 -4.72 -4.77 21.59
CA LEU A 285 -4.91 -4.30 20.22
C LEU A 285 -3.59 -4.26 19.44
N ALA A 286 -2.52 -4.84 20.03
CA ALA A 286 -1.20 -4.87 19.43
C ALA A 286 -0.94 -6.17 18.66
N LEU A 287 -0.06 -6.06 17.65
CA LEU A 287 0.63 -7.19 17.06
C LEU A 287 2.11 -6.82 16.80
N PRO A 288 2.93 -7.68 17.32
CA PRO A 288 2.68 -8.81 18.24
C PRO A 288 1.94 -8.38 19.49
N ARG A 289 1.36 -9.36 20.21
CA ARG A 289 0.63 -9.09 21.45
C ARG A 289 1.51 -8.36 22.47
N ASP A 290 0.99 -7.28 23.04
CA ASP A 290 1.66 -6.54 24.09
C ASP A 290 1.59 -7.26 25.45
N PHE A 291 0.57 -8.09 25.64
CA PHE A 291 0.34 -8.80 26.88
C PHE A 291 0.56 -10.30 26.70
N ASP A 292 1.16 -10.92 27.73
CA ASP A 292 1.29 -12.37 27.78
C ASP A 292 -0.11 -12.99 27.90
N GLY A 293 -0.48 -13.87 26.94
CA GLY A 293 -1.77 -14.54 26.93
C GLY A 293 -2.09 -15.35 28.19
N ALA A 294 -1.06 -15.79 28.95
CA ALA A 294 -1.21 -16.44 30.24
C ALA A 294 -1.91 -15.53 31.28
N ALA A 295 -1.87 -14.20 31.09
CA ALA A 295 -2.61 -13.28 31.97
C ALA A 295 -4.13 -13.52 31.93
N GLY A 296 -4.68 -14.05 30.84
CA GLY A 296 -6.10 -14.39 30.72
C GLY A 296 -6.55 -15.54 31.61
N ALA A 297 -5.64 -16.35 32.12
CA ALA A 297 -5.95 -17.44 33.07
C ALA A 297 -6.01 -16.95 34.52
N LEU A 298 -5.62 -15.71 34.81
CA LEU A 298 -5.60 -15.16 36.17
C LEU A 298 -7.01 -14.79 36.64
N THR A 299 -7.34 -15.18 37.86
CA THR A 299 -8.67 -14.87 38.45
C THR A 299 -8.88 -13.36 38.57
N GLY A 300 -9.98 -12.87 38.05
CA GLY A 300 -10.33 -11.44 38.04
C GLY A 300 -9.71 -10.64 36.91
N VAL A 301 -9.03 -11.30 35.97
CA VAL A 301 -8.54 -10.70 34.72
C VAL A 301 -9.42 -11.16 33.55
N HIS A 302 -9.86 -10.22 32.73
CA HIS A 302 -10.55 -10.47 31.47
C HIS A 302 -9.65 -10.01 30.34
N TYR A 303 -9.07 -10.96 29.61
CA TYR A 303 -8.17 -10.70 28.48
C TYR A 303 -8.92 -10.84 27.18
N LEU A 304 -8.82 -9.82 26.34
CA LEU A 304 -9.41 -9.77 25.00
C LEU A 304 -8.32 -9.30 24.02
N ASP A 305 -8.01 -10.12 23.06
CA ASP A 305 -7.11 -9.78 21.96
C ASP A 305 -7.90 -9.54 20.65
N LEU A 306 -7.17 -9.20 19.58
CA LEU A 306 -7.79 -8.93 18.28
C LEU A 306 -8.53 -10.14 17.71
N GLU A 307 -8.09 -11.36 18.02
CA GLU A 307 -8.76 -12.59 17.59
C GLU A 307 -10.12 -12.74 18.29
N ALA A 308 -10.15 -12.52 19.61
CA ALA A 308 -11.38 -12.52 20.39
C ALA A 308 -12.37 -11.42 20.01
N LEU A 309 -11.86 -10.28 19.50
CA LEU A 309 -12.67 -9.14 19.05
C LEU A 309 -13.18 -9.26 17.61
N ALA A 310 -12.65 -10.20 16.81
CA ALA A 310 -13.02 -10.34 15.40
C ALA A 310 -14.50 -10.66 15.19
N GLU A 311 -15.07 -11.64 15.91
CA GLU A 311 -16.49 -12.00 15.82
C GLU A 311 -17.45 -10.88 16.25
N PRO A 312 -17.25 -10.21 17.40
CA PRO A 312 -18.07 -9.07 17.78
C PRO A 312 -18.01 -7.89 16.81
N ALA A 313 -16.82 -7.62 16.20
CA ALA A 313 -16.65 -6.56 15.22
C ALA A 313 -17.51 -6.78 13.97
N VAL A 314 -17.62 -8.02 13.51
CA VAL A 314 -18.49 -8.42 12.38
C VAL A 314 -19.96 -8.10 12.67
N ARG A 315 -20.43 -8.24 13.90
CA ARG A 315 -21.84 -7.99 14.29
C ARG A 315 -22.22 -6.50 14.31
N LEU A 316 -21.24 -5.58 14.35
CA LEU A 316 -21.50 -4.14 14.48
C LEU A 316 -21.49 -3.38 13.14
N GLY A 317 -21.54 -4.08 11.98
CA GLY A 317 -21.83 -3.46 10.68
C GLY A 317 -20.62 -2.85 9.96
N ALA A 318 -19.39 -3.29 10.28
CA ALA A 318 -18.20 -2.87 9.56
C ALA A 318 -18.13 -3.42 8.10
N HIS A 319 -19.09 -4.26 7.68
CA HIS A 319 -19.07 -4.91 6.37
C HIS A 319 -19.36 -3.95 5.21
N ASP A 320 -20.37 -3.09 5.33
CA ASP A 320 -20.80 -2.23 4.22
C ASP A 320 -19.69 -1.27 3.79
N ASP A 321 -18.96 -0.67 4.73
CA ASP A 321 -17.86 0.24 4.46
C ASP A 321 -16.65 -0.49 3.82
N VAL A 322 -16.37 -1.73 4.22
CA VAL A 322 -15.31 -2.57 3.65
C VAL A 322 -15.65 -3.01 2.23
N ASP A 323 -16.90 -3.41 1.97
CA ASP A 323 -17.34 -3.82 0.64
C ASP A 323 -17.36 -2.64 -0.33
N GLN A 324 -17.75 -1.46 0.15
CA GLN A 324 -17.68 -0.22 -0.63
C GLN A 324 -16.21 0.16 -0.95
N ALA A 325 -15.31 0.00 0.01
CA ALA A 325 -13.88 0.22 -0.20
C ALA A 325 -13.29 -0.75 -1.24
N ARG A 326 -13.66 -2.04 -1.18
CA ARG A 326 -13.27 -3.04 -2.19
C ARG A 326 -13.76 -2.65 -3.58
N LEU A 327 -15.01 -2.23 -3.71
CA LEU A 327 -15.58 -1.80 -4.99
C LEU A 327 -14.78 -0.62 -5.60
N ILE A 328 -14.40 0.36 -4.78
CA ILE A 328 -13.56 1.48 -5.24
C ILE A 328 -12.19 0.98 -5.69
N VAL A 329 -11.55 0.10 -4.93
CA VAL A 329 -10.24 -0.47 -5.30
C VAL A 329 -10.35 -1.23 -6.62
N ASP A 330 -11.35 -2.07 -6.80
CA ASP A 330 -11.57 -2.82 -8.05
C ASP A 330 -11.77 -1.89 -9.26
N GLN A 331 -12.52 -0.80 -9.10
CA GLN A 331 -12.72 0.22 -10.13
C GLN A 331 -11.42 0.92 -10.51
N GLU A 332 -10.62 1.34 -9.52
CA GLU A 332 -9.34 2.02 -9.75
C GLU A 332 -8.31 1.09 -10.43
N VAL A 333 -8.25 -0.18 -9.99
CA VAL A 333 -7.39 -1.21 -10.59
C VAL A 333 -7.82 -1.48 -12.04
N ALA A 334 -9.12 -1.68 -12.29
CA ALA A 334 -9.65 -1.91 -13.64
C ALA A 334 -9.33 -0.73 -14.57
N GLY A 335 -9.50 0.51 -14.09
CA GLY A 335 -9.16 1.72 -14.83
C GLY A 335 -7.65 1.81 -15.17
N ARG A 336 -6.78 1.51 -14.20
CA ARG A 336 -5.32 1.49 -14.39
C ARG A 336 -4.90 0.45 -15.41
N LEU A 337 -5.39 -0.78 -15.27
CA LEU A 337 -5.06 -1.89 -16.18
C LEU A 337 -5.59 -1.65 -17.58
N GLY A 338 -6.80 -1.09 -17.71
CA GLY A 338 -7.37 -0.68 -19.01
C GLY A 338 -6.49 0.38 -19.69
N ALA A 339 -6.09 1.43 -18.98
CA ALA A 339 -5.22 2.47 -19.50
C ALA A 339 -3.85 1.93 -19.95
N ARG A 340 -3.26 1.01 -19.18
CA ARG A 340 -1.99 0.35 -19.53
C ARG A 340 -2.12 -0.44 -20.83
N ARG A 341 -3.19 -1.25 -20.97
CA ARG A 341 -3.45 -2.04 -22.19
C ARG A 341 -3.70 -1.15 -23.40
N ALA A 342 -4.50 -0.09 -23.26
CA ALA A 342 -4.72 0.89 -24.33
C ALA A 342 -3.40 1.58 -24.75
N GLY A 343 -2.51 1.85 -23.80
CA GLY A 343 -1.17 2.38 -24.05
C GLY A 343 -0.30 1.42 -24.89
N ALA A 344 -0.38 0.12 -24.62
CA ALA A 344 0.39 -0.91 -25.32
C ALA A 344 0.03 -1.01 -26.82
N VAL A 345 -1.19 -0.63 -27.22
CA VAL A 345 -1.64 -0.63 -28.63
C VAL A 345 -1.19 0.61 -29.38
N THR A 346 -0.82 1.68 -28.69
CA THR A 346 -0.47 2.97 -29.31
C THR A 346 0.66 2.85 -30.35
N PRO A 347 1.76 2.12 -30.14
CA PRO A 347 2.79 1.94 -31.16
C PRO A 347 2.27 1.29 -32.44
N THR A 348 1.41 0.27 -32.32
CA THR A 348 0.79 -0.40 -33.48
C THR A 348 -0.09 0.56 -34.27
N VAL A 349 -0.90 1.38 -33.59
CA VAL A 349 -1.75 2.40 -34.27
C VAL A 349 -0.88 3.46 -34.97
N THR A 350 0.23 3.85 -34.36
CA THR A 350 1.17 4.81 -34.95
C THR A 350 1.84 4.23 -36.20
N ALA A 351 2.32 2.98 -36.12
CA ALA A 351 2.89 2.29 -37.28
C ALA A 351 1.89 2.11 -38.43
N LEU A 352 0.64 1.78 -38.11
CA LEU A 352 -0.44 1.73 -39.11
C LEU A 352 -0.64 3.05 -39.83
N ARG A 353 -0.67 4.16 -39.10
CA ARG A 353 -0.81 5.50 -39.70
C ARG A 353 0.39 5.89 -40.53
N ALA A 354 1.60 5.56 -40.07
CA ALA A 354 2.81 5.81 -40.87
C ALA A 354 2.81 5.00 -42.16
N ARG A 355 2.45 3.72 -42.12
CA ARG A 355 2.31 2.86 -43.30
C ARG A 355 1.29 3.39 -44.28
N ALA A 356 0.16 3.86 -43.79
CA ALA A 356 -0.88 4.47 -44.63
C ALA A 356 -0.39 5.78 -45.30
N ALA A 357 0.39 6.60 -44.58
CA ALA A 357 1.00 7.81 -45.16
C ALA A 357 1.98 7.47 -46.29
N GLU A 358 2.85 6.47 -46.09
CA GLU A 358 3.78 5.98 -47.13
C GLU A 358 3.04 5.56 -48.42
N VAL A 359 1.92 4.83 -48.27
CA VAL A 359 1.09 4.43 -49.44
C VAL A 359 0.52 5.63 -50.14
N VAL A 360 -0.01 6.61 -49.41
CA VAL A 360 -0.53 7.85 -49.98
C VAL A 360 0.53 8.62 -50.73
N ASP A 361 1.72 8.78 -50.15
CA ASP A 361 2.84 9.51 -50.73
C ASP A 361 3.34 8.82 -52.02
N ALA A 362 3.39 7.47 -52.03
CA ALA A 362 3.76 6.70 -53.20
C ALA A 362 2.72 6.86 -54.32
N GLU A 363 1.41 6.87 -54.05
CA GLU A 363 0.38 7.06 -55.05
C GLU A 363 0.35 8.50 -55.58
N LEU A 364 0.59 9.51 -54.74
CA LEU A 364 0.71 10.90 -55.16
C LEU A 364 1.94 11.09 -56.06
N ALA A 365 3.07 10.47 -55.77
CA ALA A 365 4.27 10.47 -56.62
C ALA A 365 3.99 9.80 -57.97
N ARG A 366 3.23 8.70 -58.02
CA ARG A 366 2.80 8.04 -59.26
C ARG A 366 1.86 8.94 -60.09
N LEU A 367 0.95 9.65 -59.41
CA LEU A 367 0.08 10.63 -60.07
C LEU A 367 0.89 11.75 -60.73
N ASP A 368 1.89 12.27 -60.01
CA ASP A 368 2.78 13.32 -60.51
C ASP A 368 3.59 12.87 -61.74
N ALA A 369 4.07 11.64 -61.74
CA ALA A 369 4.79 11.05 -62.87
C ALA A 369 3.87 10.84 -64.10
N ARG A 370 2.58 10.51 -63.88
CA ARG A 370 1.62 10.28 -64.94
C ARG A 370 1.02 11.57 -65.54
N LEU A 371 0.88 12.59 -64.71
CA LEU A 371 0.26 13.86 -65.05
C LEU A 371 1.18 15.06 -64.74
N PRO A 372 2.32 15.19 -65.43
CA PRO A 372 3.33 16.22 -65.11
C PRO A 372 2.83 17.66 -65.35
N GLY A 373 1.75 17.83 -66.13
CA GLY A 373 1.13 19.12 -66.42
C GLY A 373 0.05 19.56 -65.43
N LEU A 374 -0.17 18.83 -64.35
CA LEU A 374 -1.16 19.18 -63.35
C LEU A 374 -0.70 20.45 -62.58
N ASP A 375 -1.60 21.45 -62.52
CA ASP A 375 -1.30 22.67 -61.76
C ASP A 375 -1.19 22.42 -60.26
N SER A 376 -0.45 23.27 -59.56
CA SER A 376 -0.17 23.11 -58.13
C SER A 376 -1.41 23.14 -57.23
N THR A 377 -2.44 23.88 -57.60
CA THR A 377 -3.69 24.00 -56.82
C THR A 377 -4.49 22.71 -56.87
N THR A 378 -4.69 22.18 -58.11
CA THR A 378 -5.39 20.90 -58.32
C THR A 378 -4.62 19.75 -57.67
N ARG A 379 -3.28 19.74 -57.78
CA ARG A 379 -2.41 18.74 -57.07
C ARG A 379 -2.63 18.78 -55.57
N ALA A 380 -2.58 19.96 -54.94
CA ALA A 380 -2.80 20.12 -53.52
C ALA A 380 -4.20 19.67 -53.09
N GLU A 381 -5.24 19.91 -53.91
CA GLU A 381 -6.62 19.49 -53.59
C GLU A 381 -6.76 17.96 -53.67
N VAL A 382 -6.17 17.31 -54.69
CA VAL A 382 -6.13 15.85 -54.79
C VAL A 382 -5.41 15.26 -53.60
N ALA A 383 -4.25 15.78 -53.21
CA ALA A 383 -3.50 15.31 -52.05
C ALA A 383 -4.33 15.42 -50.76
N ARG A 384 -4.96 16.59 -50.54
CA ARG A 384 -5.86 16.79 -49.37
C ARG A 384 -7.03 15.81 -49.35
N SER A 385 -7.62 15.53 -50.51
CA SER A 385 -8.76 14.62 -50.64
C SER A 385 -8.37 13.18 -50.33
N VAL A 386 -7.22 12.71 -50.86
CA VAL A 386 -6.70 11.36 -50.59
C VAL A 386 -6.35 11.20 -49.14
N HIS A 387 -5.64 12.15 -48.54
CA HIS A 387 -5.33 12.11 -47.09
C HIS A 387 -6.60 12.06 -46.23
N ARG A 388 -7.63 12.84 -46.57
CA ARG A 388 -8.90 12.85 -45.83
C ARG A 388 -9.61 11.50 -45.90
N VAL A 389 -9.65 10.87 -47.09
CA VAL A 389 -10.24 9.54 -47.27
C VAL A 389 -9.52 8.52 -46.39
N VAL A 390 -8.19 8.48 -46.42
CA VAL A 390 -7.39 7.54 -45.61
C VAL A 390 -7.57 7.79 -44.11
N GLN A 391 -7.53 9.05 -43.68
CA GLN A 391 -7.78 9.38 -42.27
C GLN A 391 -9.17 8.94 -41.80
N THR A 392 -10.20 9.14 -42.64
CA THR A 392 -11.58 8.74 -42.32
C THR A 392 -11.71 7.21 -42.24
N LEU A 393 -11.08 6.47 -43.14
CA LEU A 393 -11.09 5.01 -43.14
C LEU A 393 -10.36 4.41 -41.92
N LEU A 394 -9.25 5.03 -41.49
CA LEU A 394 -8.47 4.55 -40.34
C LEU A 394 -9.02 5.00 -38.98
N HIS A 395 -9.86 6.04 -38.97
CA HIS A 395 -10.33 6.59 -37.68
C HIS A 395 -11.12 5.57 -36.87
N ALA A 396 -12.18 5.00 -37.46
CA ALA A 396 -13.03 4.06 -36.74
C ALA A 396 -12.29 2.78 -36.25
N PRO A 397 -11.47 2.09 -37.10
CA PRO A 397 -10.68 0.95 -36.64
C PRO A 397 -9.70 1.29 -35.53
N THR A 398 -8.97 2.42 -35.61
CA THR A 398 -7.97 2.79 -34.61
C THR A 398 -8.58 3.19 -33.27
N VAL A 399 -9.74 3.84 -33.27
CA VAL A 399 -10.50 4.13 -32.04
C VAL A 399 -11.01 2.83 -31.43
N ARG A 400 -11.62 1.97 -32.28
CA ARG A 400 -12.22 0.72 -31.79
C ARG A 400 -11.21 -0.26 -31.22
N VAL A 401 -10.01 -0.36 -31.80
CA VAL A 401 -8.95 -1.21 -31.26
C VAL A 401 -8.47 -0.71 -29.89
N LYS A 402 -8.35 0.60 -29.70
CA LYS A 402 -8.02 1.15 -28.36
C LYS A 402 -9.08 0.82 -27.33
N GLU A 403 -10.37 0.98 -27.66
CA GLU A 403 -11.47 0.62 -26.75
C GLU A 403 -11.51 -0.88 -26.42
N LEU A 404 -11.23 -1.73 -27.44
CA LEU A 404 -11.19 -3.18 -27.25
C LEU A 404 -9.96 -3.62 -26.44
N ALA A 405 -8.85 -2.94 -26.61
CA ALA A 405 -7.62 -3.20 -25.86
C ALA A 405 -7.75 -2.93 -24.36
N GLU A 406 -8.63 -2.03 -23.93
CA GLU A 406 -8.91 -1.78 -22.51
C GLU A 406 -9.50 -3.01 -21.79
N ARG A 407 -10.13 -3.94 -22.53
CA ARG A 407 -10.77 -5.13 -21.97
C ARG A 407 -9.75 -6.24 -21.67
N PRO A 408 -10.04 -7.13 -20.71
CA PRO A 408 -9.22 -8.33 -20.50
C PRO A 408 -9.05 -9.13 -21.81
N GLY A 409 -7.80 -9.51 -22.14
CA GLY A 409 -7.47 -10.19 -23.40
C GLY A 409 -7.43 -9.28 -24.63
N GLY A 410 -7.51 -7.95 -24.44
CA GLY A 410 -7.49 -6.98 -25.53
C GLY A 410 -6.15 -6.85 -26.27
N ASP A 411 -5.07 -7.39 -25.72
CA ASP A 411 -3.74 -7.37 -26.35
C ASP A 411 -3.72 -8.05 -27.72
N ALA A 412 -4.52 -9.10 -27.90
CA ALA A 412 -4.67 -9.81 -29.18
C ALA A 412 -5.10 -8.89 -30.32
N TYR A 413 -5.81 -7.80 -30.07
CA TYR A 413 -6.25 -6.88 -31.14
C TYR A 413 -5.10 -6.08 -31.76
N ALA A 414 -4.03 -5.84 -31.00
CA ALA A 414 -2.82 -5.23 -31.56
C ALA A 414 -2.09 -6.19 -32.49
N ASP A 415 -2.06 -7.49 -32.16
CA ASP A 415 -1.46 -8.54 -32.98
C ASP A 415 -2.25 -8.71 -34.28
N VAL A 416 -3.58 -8.80 -34.19
CA VAL A 416 -4.47 -8.87 -35.34
C VAL A 416 -4.29 -7.66 -36.27
N LEU A 417 -4.16 -6.44 -35.73
CA LEU A 417 -3.89 -5.26 -36.55
C LEU A 417 -2.54 -5.35 -37.27
N ARG A 418 -1.51 -5.84 -36.57
CA ARG A 418 -0.17 -6.02 -37.17
C ARG A 418 -0.23 -7.01 -38.34
N GLU A 419 -0.93 -8.12 -38.15
CA GLU A 419 -1.07 -9.15 -39.17
C GLU A 419 -1.92 -8.68 -40.38
N LEU A 420 -3.08 -8.04 -40.11
CA LEU A 420 -3.99 -7.57 -41.16
C LEU A 420 -3.39 -6.49 -42.07
N PHE A 421 -2.50 -5.65 -41.55
CA PHE A 421 -1.91 -4.52 -42.28
C PHE A 421 -0.43 -4.72 -42.60
N ASP A 422 0.09 -5.94 -42.38
CA ASP A 422 1.50 -6.31 -42.63
C ASP A 422 2.46 -5.27 -42.07
N LEU A 423 2.27 -4.95 -40.77
CA LEU A 423 3.10 -3.95 -40.09
C LEU A 423 4.41 -4.60 -39.62
N ASP A 424 5.53 -4.00 -40.02
CA ASP A 424 6.85 -4.45 -39.58
C ASP A 424 6.97 -4.40 -38.04
N PRO A 425 7.26 -5.53 -37.37
CA PRO A 425 7.51 -5.57 -35.94
C PRO A 425 8.66 -4.65 -35.49
N ALA A 426 9.70 -4.48 -36.32
CA ALA A 426 10.81 -3.60 -36.04
C ALA A 426 10.40 -2.11 -36.08
N ALA A 427 9.56 -1.70 -37.04
CA ALA A 427 9.00 -0.37 -37.09
C ALA A 427 8.11 -0.07 -35.88
N THR A 428 7.31 -1.05 -35.45
CA THR A 428 6.45 -0.93 -34.26
C THR A 428 7.30 -0.78 -32.98
N ALA A 429 8.38 -1.54 -32.85
CA ALA A 429 9.32 -1.44 -31.73
C ALA A 429 10.09 -0.11 -31.72
N ALA A 430 10.51 0.40 -32.87
CA ALA A 430 11.17 1.70 -32.98
C ALA A 430 10.25 2.85 -32.54
N VAL A 431 8.97 2.83 -32.92
CA VAL A 431 7.97 3.81 -32.46
C VAL A 431 7.78 3.69 -30.93
N ALA A 432 7.73 2.49 -30.38
CA ALA A 432 7.64 2.27 -28.93
C ALA A 432 8.86 2.83 -28.18
N ALA A 433 10.06 2.73 -28.77
CA ALA A 433 11.30 3.26 -28.20
C ALA A 433 11.31 4.81 -28.21
N VAL A 434 10.80 5.45 -29.25
CA VAL A 434 10.71 6.92 -29.35
C VAL A 434 9.63 7.50 -28.43
N THR A 435 8.56 6.73 -28.15
CA THR A 435 7.50 7.15 -27.22
C THR A 435 7.92 7.00 -25.75
N ARG A 436 9.01 6.31 -25.44
CA ARG A 436 9.66 6.39 -24.14
C ARG A 436 10.40 7.72 -24.04
N PRO A 437 10.08 8.63 -23.10
CA PRO A 437 10.85 9.85 -22.93
C PRO A 437 12.31 9.48 -22.68
N ALA A 438 13.22 10.13 -23.40
CA ALA A 438 14.64 10.01 -23.12
C ALA A 438 14.89 10.33 -21.64
N GLU A 439 15.82 9.58 -21.05
CA GLU A 439 16.39 9.81 -19.73
C GLU A 439 16.60 11.31 -19.49
N ALA A 440 16.25 11.74 -18.28
CA ALA A 440 16.39 13.13 -17.86
C ALA A 440 17.81 13.63 -18.21
N ILE A 441 17.87 14.65 -19.05
CA ILE A 441 19.09 15.39 -19.37
C ILE A 441 19.60 15.90 -18.03
N ALA A 442 20.78 15.43 -17.61
CA ALA A 442 21.53 15.96 -16.50
C ALA A 442 21.67 17.49 -16.67
N LEU A 443 21.11 18.23 -15.73
CA LEU A 443 21.39 19.67 -15.64
C LEU A 443 22.90 19.84 -15.43
N PRO A 444 23.56 20.73 -16.19
CA PRO A 444 24.96 21.00 -15.97
C PRO A 444 25.16 21.61 -14.57
N ALA A 445 26.11 21.07 -13.83
CA ALA A 445 26.59 21.66 -12.58
C ALA A 445 26.95 23.12 -12.84
N GLU A 446 26.29 24.07 -12.20
CA GLU A 446 26.74 25.45 -12.15
C GLU A 446 28.10 25.46 -11.44
N GLY A 447 29.10 25.79 -12.23
CA GLY A 447 30.47 25.96 -11.77
C GLY A 447 30.61 27.18 -10.86
N ASP A 448 31.49 27.02 -9.92
CA ASP A 448 32.13 28.07 -9.14
C ASP A 448 32.35 29.36 -9.92
N ALA A 449 31.89 30.45 -9.37
CA ALA A 449 32.47 31.76 -9.68
C ALA A 449 32.39 32.67 -8.45
N ALA A 450 33.58 32.89 -7.88
CA ALA A 450 34.07 34.02 -7.08
C ALA A 450 33.37 34.32 -5.73
#